data_f62078342da11ab5b35dce793ec52ccf
#
_entry.id   f62078342da11ab5b35dce793ec52ccf
#
_cell.length_a   1.000
_cell.length_b   1.000
_cell.length_c   1.000
_cell.angle_alpha   90.00
_cell.angle_beta   90.00
_cell.angle_gamma   90.00
#
_symmetry.space_group_name_H-M   'P 1'
#
loop_
_entity.id
_entity.type
_entity.pdbx_description
1 polymer ?
#
loop_
_entity_poly.entity_id
_entity_poly.type
_entity_poly.pdbx_seq_one_letter_code
_entity_poly.pdbx_strand_id
1 'polypeptide(L)'
;NTILYIFYKHDKLPNDLNRTIAGLVKDYIQQICASIMDERFDDILHQANPPFIYAEAYDDDNFMIAKSKGAWTVAALAKEGEIDSTLTTLVKETQRVKQYGFTPSEYERARINVLKQYESAYNERNNQKNDAYVREYVNHFTNGGYIPGIEMEYTLLNQIAQNIPVEQVNQYIQDMIGEDNIVIGLTGPDKEGIKYPSEENLLRTFLKARQMPVEPYKETVSNEPLVPTLPTPGQITETKTGQPFGATVFTLSNGIKVVLKPTEFKKDEIIMTAT
;
A
#
# COMPACT_ATOMS: atom_id res chain seq x y z
N ASN A 1 5.43 20.87 -1.30
CA ASN A 1 4.43 20.00 -0.67
C ASN A 1 4.69 19.96 0.84
N THR A 2 3.61 19.98 1.64
CA THR A 2 3.66 19.86 3.10
C THR A 2 3.37 18.41 3.48
N ILE A 3 4.33 17.75 4.12
CA ILE A 3 4.20 16.34 4.50
C ILE A 3 4.21 16.24 6.03
N LEU A 4 3.23 15.53 6.54
CA LEU A 4 3.07 15.22 7.96
C LEU A 4 3.41 13.73 8.16
N TYR A 5 4.16 13.44 9.22
CA TYR A 5 4.56 12.09 9.61
C TYR A 5 4.20 11.81 11.05
N ILE A 6 3.79 10.57 11.34
CA ILE A 6 3.71 10.02 12.68
C ILE A 6 4.54 8.74 12.68
N PHE A 7 5.59 8.70 13.48
CA PHE A 7 6.48 7.55 13.61
C PHE A 7 6.24 6.87 14.95
N TYR A 8 5.84 5.62 14.94
CA TYR A 8 5.77 4.74 16.10
C TYR A 8 7.03 3.88 16.11
N LYS A 9 8.05 4.30 16.89
CA LYS A 9 9.35 3.61 16.90
C LYS A 9 9.27 2.31 17.67
N HIS A 10 9.87 1.26 17.12
CA HIS A 10 9.93 -0.07 17.71
C HIS A 10 11.31 -0.71 17.55
N ASP A 11 11.52 -1.82 18.25
CA ASP A 11 12.74 -2.62 18.08
C ASP A 11 12.69 -3.39 16.76
N LYS A 12 13.84 -3.51 16.14
CA LYS A 12 14.00 -4.29 14.91
C LYS A 12 14.00 -5.78 15.23
N LEU A 13 13.58 -6.58 14.27
CA LEU A 13 13.83 -8.01 14.33
C LEU A 13 15.36 -8.24 14.31
N PRO A 14 15.92 -9.07 15.23
CA PRO A 14 17.34 -9.39 15.20
C PRO A 14 17.80 -9.92 13.84
N ASN A 15 18.99 -9.52 13.39
CA ASN A 15 19.49 -9.84 12.04
C ASN A 15 19.58 -11.34 11.76
N ASP A 16 19.85 -12.16 12.74
CA ASP A 16 19.86 -13.63 12.62
C ASP A 16 18.47 -14.19 12.33
N LEU A 17 17.43 -13.63 12.93
CA LEU A 17 16.03 -13.98 12.63
C LEU A 17 15.55 -13.35 11.31
N ASN A 18 15.98 -12.13 11.01
CA ASN A 18 15.58 -11.43 9.78
C ASN A 18 16.05 -12.15 8.49
N ARG A 19 17.11 -12.95 8.59
CA ARG A 19 17.63 -13.80 7.48
C ARG A 19 16.88 -15.12 7.29
N THR A 20 15.87 -15.38 8.06
CA THR A 20 15.11 -16.63 8.06
C THR A 20 13.67 -16.44 7.56
N ILE A 21 12.88 -17.50 7.58
CA ILE A 21 11.45 -17.45 7.30
C ILE A 21 10.73 -16.43 8.22
N ALA A 22 11.25 -16.17 9.43
CA ALA A 22 10.66 -15.16 10.31
C ALA A 22 10.72 -13.74 9.70
N GLY A 23 11.79 -13.40 8.99
CA GLY A 23 11.88 -12.16 8.22
C GLY A 23 10.84 -12.10 7.11
N LEU A 24 10.71 -13.18 6.32
CA LEU A 24 9.71 -13.27 5.25
C LEU A 24 8.27 -13.14 5.78
N VAL A 25 7.97 -13.79 6.91
CA VAL A 25 6.64 -13.68 7.57
C VAL A 25 6.40 -12.26 8.06
N LYS A 26 7.41 -11.63 8.67
CA LYS A 26 7.34 -10.23 9.12
C LYS A 26 7.01 -9.31 7.95
N ASP A 27 7.77 -9.40 6.86
CA ASP A 27 7.61 -8.53 5.69
C ASP A 27 6.25 -8.75 5.02
N TYR A 28 5.76 -9.99 4.99
CA TYR A 28 4.40 -10.28 4.52
C TYR A 28 3.34 -9.59 5.39
N ILE A 29 3.43 -9.71 6.72
CA ILE A 29 2.46 -9.07 7.62
C ILE A 29 2.52 -7.54 7.49
N GLN A 30 3.71 -6.96 7.37
CA GLN A 30 3.90 -5.52 7.16
C GLN A 30 3.23 -5.05 5.87
N GLN A 31 3.41 -5.78 4.76
CA GLN A 31 2.77 -5.46 3.48
C GLN A 31 1.24 -5.54 3.56
N ILE A 32 0.70 -6.53 4.28
CA ILE A 32 -0.74 -6.63 4.54
C ILE A 32 -1.24 -5.42 5.32
N CYS A 33 -0.57 -5.08 6.43
CA CYS A 33 -0.95 -3.92 7.24
C CYS A 33 -0.91 -2.61 6.44
N ALA A 34 0.15 -2.40 5.66
CA ALA A 34 0.29 -1.25 4.78
C ALA A 34 -0.84 -1.19 3.75
N SER A 35 -1.09 -2.29 3.04
CA SER A 35 -2.14 -2.37 2.02
C SER A 35 -3.53 -2.03 2.58
N ILE A 36 -3.87 -2.53 3.76
CA ILE A 36 -5.18 -2.24 4.37
C ILE A 36 -5.26 -0.77 4.81
N MET A 37 -4.20 -0.23 5.40
CA MET A 37 -4.19 1.17 5.80
C MET A 37 -4.30 2.10 4.60
N ASP A 38 -3.62 1.79 3.51
CA ASP A 38 -3.68 2.57 2.28
C ASP A 38 -5.10 2.54 1.68
N GLU A 39 -5.79 1.38 1.66
CA GLU A 39 -7.20 1.30 1.26
C GLU A 39 -8.10 2.21 2.13
N ARG A 40 -7.92 2.23 3.45
CA ARG A 40 -8.67 3.12 4.36
C ARG A 40 -8.40 4.60 4.10
N PHE A 41 -7.15 4.96 3.78
CA PHE A 41 -6.82 6.33 3.40
C PHE A 41 -7.41 6.70 2.04
N ASP A 42 -7.44 5.79 1.09
CA ASP A 42 -8.09 5.99 -0.20
C ASP A 42 -9.61 6.20 -0.04
N ASP A 43 -10.27 5.47 0.85
CA ASP A 43 -11.68 5.71 1.19
C ASP A 43 -11.93 7.12 1.73
N ILE A 44 -11.00 7.65 2.51
CA ILE A 44 -11.07 9.04 2.99
C ILE A 44 -10.83 10.03 1.85
N LEU A 45 -9.90 9.73 0.94
CA LEU A 45 -9.64 10.57 -0.25
C LEU A 45 -10.84 10.71 -1.16
N HIS A 46 -11.71 9.69 -1.22
CA HIS A 46 -12.93 9.73 -2.03
C HIS A 46 -14.11 10.48 -1.37
N GLN A 47 -13.94 10.98 -0.13
CA GLN A 47 -14.94 11.82 0.52
C GLN A 47 -14.95 13.24 -0.08
N ALA A 48 -16.04 13.98 0.15
CA ALA A 48 -16.22 15.31 -0.43
C ALA A 48 -15.09 16.31 -0.11
N ASN A 49 -14.55 16.26 1.10
CA ASN A 49 -13.51 17.19 1.57
C ASN A 49 -12.42 16.45 2.35
N PRO A 50 -11.57 15.65 1.69
CA PRO A 50 -10.48 14.99 2.37
C PRO A 50 -9.43 16.03 2.82
N PRO A 51 -8.82 15.87 4.01
CA PRO A 51 -7.87 16.85 4.56
C PRO A 51 -6.48 16.75 3.92
N PHE A 52 -6.19 15.68 3.20
CA PHE A 52 -4.91 15.43 2.54
C PHE A 52 -5.10 15.13 1.05
N ILE A 53 -4.02 15.14 0.30
CA ILE A 53 -3.96 14.82 -1.13
C ILE A 53 -3.57 13.36 -1.33
N TYR A 54 -2.79 12.83 -0.41
CA TYR A 54 -2.30 11.46 -0.37
C TYR A 54 -1.97 11.08 1.06
N ALA A 55 -2.16 9.85 1.43
CA ALA A 55 -1.68 9.30 2.69
C ALA A 55 -1.27 7.83 2.51
N GLU A 56 -0.33 7.38 3.32
CA GLU A 56 0.19 6.01 3.30
C GLU A 56 0.60 5.58 4.71
N ALA A 57 0.71 4.27 4.89
CA ALA A 57 1.31 3.70 6.09
C ALA A 57 2.26 2.56 5.70
N TYR A 58 3.40 2.51 6.36
CA TYR A 58 4.41 1.47 6.12
C TYR A 58 5.30 1.26 7.34
N ASP A 59 5.94 0.12 7.40
CA ASP A 59 6.99 -0.13 8.38
C ASP A 59 8.36 0.06 7.71
N ASP A 60 9.24 0.82 8.36
CA ASP A 60 10.63 0.99 7.94
C ASP A 60 11.56 0.35 8.99
N ASP A 61 12.42 -0.55 8.56
CA ASP A 61 13.44 -1.16 9.39
C ASP A 61 14.46 -0.14 9.93
N ASN A 62 14.50 1.07 9.39
CA ASN A 62 15.40 2.12 9.83
C ASN A 62 14.62 3.40 10.11
N PHE A 63 14.44 3.73 11.37
CA PHE A 63 13.88 5.03 11.72
C PHE A 63 14.79 6.17 11.21
N MET A 64 14.39 6.78 10.11
CA MET A 64 15.19 7.79 9.38
C MET A 64 16.60 7.27 9.05
N ILE A 65 17.64 7.77 9.75
CA ILE A 65 19.04 7.34 9.60
C ILE A 65 19.51 6.38 10.71
N ALA A 66 18.68 6.14 11.72
CA ALA A 66 19.04 5.29 12.86
C ALA A 66 18.84 3.82 12.51
N LYS A 67 19.94 3.05 12.48
CA LYS A 67 19.91 1.61 12.17
C LYS A 67 19.48 0.72 13.35
N SER A 68 19.31 1.28 14.54
CA SER A 68 19.01 0.52 15.76
C SER A 68 17.51 0.39 16.06
N LYS A 69 16.66 1.14 15.37
CA LYS A 69 15.21 1.16 15.54
C LYS A 69 14.52 1.19 14.19
N GLY A 70 13.40 0.48 14.09
CA GLY A 70 12.41 0.65 13.05
C GLY A 70 11.32 1.63 13.46
N ALA A 71 10.41 1.90 12.55
CA ALA A 71 9.22 2.68 12.85
C ALA A 71 8.05 2.28 11.95
N TRP A 72 6.91 1.98 12.55
CA TRP A 72 5.66 2.05 11.82
C TRP A 72 5.35 3.52 11.56
N THR A 73 5.28 3.87 10.30
CA THR A 73 5.14 5.25 9.83
C THR A 73 3.77 5.45 9.21
N VAL A 74 3.09 6.52 9.59
CA VAL A 74 1.88 7.00 8.92
C VAL A 74 2.20 8.40 8.39
N ALA A 75 2.07 8.58 7.09
CA ALA A 75 2.43 9.82 6.42
C ALA A 75 1.29 10.36 5.56
N ALA A 76 1.19 11.68 5.43
CA ALA A 76 0.24 12.31 4.53
C ALA A 76 0.77 13.59 3.91
N LEU A 77 0.40 13.81 2.65
CA LEU A 77 0.56 15.07 1.95
C LEU A 77 -0.65 15.95 2.28
N ALA A 78 -0.49 16.83 3.27
CA ALA A 78 -1.56 17.70 3.75
C ALA A 78 -1.94 18.76 2.72
N LYS A 79 -3.23 19.09 2.64
CA LYS A 79 -3.69 20.27 1.93
C LYS A 79 -3.27 21.55 2.67
N GLU A 80 -3.15 22.64 1.93
CA GLU A 80 -2.83 23.93 2.50
C GLU A 80 -3.92 24.35 3.52
N GLY A 81 -3.49 24.70 4.73
CA GLY A 81 -4.41 25.04 5.84
C GLY A 81 -5.02 23.84 6.58
N GLU A 82 -4.80 22.58 6.14
CA GLU A 82 -5.45 21.39 6.68
C GLU A 82 -4.50 20.49 7.50
N ILE A 83 -3.42 21.05 8.05
CA ILE A 83 -2.42 20.26 8.81
C ILE A 83 -3.05 19.64 10.07
N ASP A 84 -3.83 20.40 10.84
CA ASP A 84 -4.45 19.91 12.07
C ASP A 84 -5.54 18.85 11.80
N SER A 85 -6.35 19.05 10.76
CA SER A 85 -7.34 18.06 10.34
C SER A 85 -6.70 16.80 9.75
N THR A 86 -5.60 16.95 8.99
CA THR A 86 -4.79 15.82 8.52
C THR A 86 -4.26 15.02 9.70
N LEU A 87 -3.57 15.67 10.66
CA LEU A 87 -3.04 14.98 11.84
C LEU A 87 -4.14 14.28 12.63
N THR A 88 -5.26 14.96 12.84
CA THR A 88 -6.41 14.39 13.56
C THR A 88 -6.94 13.14 12.85
N THR A 89 -7.05 13.16 11.52
CA THR A 89 -7.54 12.03 10.73
C THR A 89 -6.57 10.85 10.79
N LEU A 90 -5.26 11.07 10.60
CA LEU A 90 -4.26 10.01 10.69
C LEU A 90 -4.25 9.36 12.07
N VAL A 91 -4.30 10.16 13.13
CA VAL A 91 -4.33 9.64 14.51
C VAL A 91 -5.60 8.83 14.76
N LYS A 92 -6.77 9.28 14.31
CA LYS A 92 -8.03 8.55 14.47
C LYS A 92 -8.01 7.20 13.76
N GLU A 93 -7.53 7.13 12.51
CA GLU A 93 -7.43 5.85 11.80
C GLU A 93 -6.43 4.91 12.48
N THR A 94 -5.30 5.43 12.95
CA THR A 94 -4.33 4.64 13.72
C THR A 94 -4.92 4.13 15.04
N GLN A 95 -5.69 4.97 15.77
CA GLN A 95 -6.39 4.55 16.98
C GLN A 95 -7.49 3.53 16.70
N ARG A 96 -8.18 3.63 15.56
CA ARG A 96 -9.16 2.65 15.12
C ARG A 96 -8.53 1.26 14.94
N VAL A 97 -7.39 1.21 14.26
CA VAL A 97 -6.62 -0.05 14.10
C VAL A 97 -6.11 -0.56 15.45
N LYS A 98 -5.59 0.32 16.30
CA LYS A 98 -5.13 -0.05 17.65
C LYS A 98 -6.24 -0.69 18.49
N GLN A 99 -7.47 -0.18 18.41
CA GLN A 99 -8.59 -0.65 19.22
C GLN A 99 -9.32 -1.85 18.63
N TYR A 100 -9.50 -1.89 17.33
CA TYR A 100 -10.40 -2.86 16.67
C TYR A 100 -9.70 -3.77 15.67
N GLY A 101 -8.47 -3.46 15.25
CA GLY A 101 -7.75 -4.21 14.23
C GLY A 101 -8.34 -4.02 12.83
N PHE A 102 -8.01 -4.96 11.98
CA PHE A 102 -8.52 -5.11 10.61
C PHE A 102 -9.63 -6.18 10.58
N THR A 103 -10.57 -6.04 9.67
CA THR A 103 -11.63 -7.02 9.47
C THR A 103 -11.13 -8.22 8.66
N PRO A 104 -11.79 -9.40 8.76
CA PRO A 104 -11.44 -10.55 7.92
C PRO A 104 -11.53 -10.27 6.42
N SER A 105 -12.47 -9.44 5.98
CA SER A 105 -12.64 -9.07 4.57
C SER A 105 -11.55 -8.14 4.07
N GLU A 106 -11.10 -7.15 4.85
CA GLU A 106 -9.94 -6.32 4.53
C GLU A 106 -8.68 -7.19 4.39
N TYR A 107 -8.48 -8.09 5.36
CA TYR A 107 -7.34 -9.02 5.33
C TYR A 107 -7.35 -9.90 4.08
N GLU A 108 -8.50 -10.48 3.71
CA GLU A 108 -8.60 -11.37 2.55
C GLU A 108 -8.30 -10.62 1.24
N ARG A 109 -8.78 -9.38 1.07
CA ARG A 109 -8.46 -8.55 -0.10
C ARG A 109 -6.97 -8.23 -0.15
N ALA A 110 -6.40 -7.76 0.96
CA ALA A 110 -4.98 -7.46 1.04
C ALA A 110 -4.11 -8.70 0.77
N ARG A 111 -4.49 -9.86 1.30
CA ARG A 111 -3.83 -11.15 1.06
C ARG A 111 -3.79 -11.49 -0.43
N ILE A 112 -4.92 -11.39 -1.11
CA ILE A 112 -5.02 -11.65 -2.55
C ILE A 112 -4.12 -10.68 -3.33
N ASN A 113 -4.16 -9.40 -3.00
CA ASN A 113 -3.37 -8.36 -3.67
C ASN A 113 -1.86 -8.57 -3.46
N VAL A 114 -1.42 -8.85 -2.25
CA VAL A 114 -0.01 -9.10 -1.93
C VAL A 114 0.48 -10.37 -2.65
N LEU A 115 -0.27 -11.47 -2.57
CA LEU A 115 0.11 -12.70 -3.27
C LEU A 115 0.15 -12.52 -4.79
N LYS A 116 -0.74 -11.70 -5.35
CA LYS A 116 -0.72 -11.38 -6.78
C LYS A 116 0.52 -10.59 -7.20
N GLN A 117 1.03 -9.72 -6.33
CA GLN A 117 2.30 -9.01 -6.60
C GLN A 117 3.48 -10.00 -6.67
N TYR A 118 3.56 -10.97 -5.75
CA TYR A 118 4.59 -12.01 -5.79
C TYR A 118 4.43 -12.94 -6.99
N GLU A 119 3.21 -13.30 -7.37
CA GLU A 119 2.93 -14.08 -8.60
C GLU A 119 3.41 -13.32 -9.83
N SER A 120 3.12 -12.05 -9.94
CA SER A 120 3.57 -11.19 -11.06
C SER A 120 5.10 -11.10 -11.11
N ALA A 121 5.75 -10.88 -9.96
CA ALA A 121 7.22 -10.86 -9.87
C ALA A 121 7.83 -12.21 -10.27
N TYR A 122 7.21 -13.32 -9.85
CA TYR A 122 7.62 -14.68 -10.26
C TYR A 122 7.49 -14.89 -11.77
N ASN A 123 6.38 -14.48 -12.38
CA ASN A 123 6.15 -14.60 -13.80
C ASN A 123 7.15 -13.77 -14.64
N GLU A 124 7.52 -12.59 -14.15
CA GLU A 124 8.46 -11.66 -14.79
C GLU A 124 9.94 -11.87 -14.39
N ARG A 125 10.27 -12.91 -13.62
CA ARG A 125 11.62 -13.10 -13.05
C ARG A 125 12.77 -13.13 -14.06
N ASN A 126 12.49 -13.57 -15.30
CA ASN A 126 13.48 -13.60 -16.36
C ASN A 126 13.63 -12.25 -17.10
N ASN A 127 12.74 -11.31 -16.85
CA ASN A 127 12.71 -9.97 -17.47
C ASN A 127 13.03 -8.86 -16.45
N GLN A 128 13.42 -9.23 -15.23
CA GLN A 128 13.70 -8.28 -14.16
C GLN A 128 14.93 -7.43 -14.48
N LYS A 129 14.84 -6.15 -14.16
CA LYS A 129 15.96 -5.21 -14.35
C LYS A 129 17.07 -5.42 -13.31
N ASN A 130 18.31 -5.20 -13.71
CA ASN A 130 19.46 -5.36 -12.82
C ASN A 130 19.41 -4.50 -11.55
N ASP A 131 18.76 -3.34 -11.59
CA ASP A 131 18.63 -2.45 -10.42
C ASP A 131 17.80 -3.08 -9.28
N ALA A 132 16.86 -3.95 -9.59
CA ALA A 132 16.11 -4.71 -8.59
C ALA A 132 17.02 -5.68 -7.83
N TYR A 133 17.85 -6.44 -8.55
CA TYR A 133 18.84 -7.33 -7.92
C TYR A 133 19.88 -6.54 -7.10
N VAL A 134 20.31 -5.39 -7.59
CA VAL A 134 21.25 -4.54 -6.83
C VAL A 134 20.62 -4.09 -5.50
N ARG A 135 19.35 -3.65 -5.50
CA ARG A 135 18.65 -3.28 -4.26
C ARG A 135 18.54 -4.44 -3.28
N GLU A 136 18.22 -5.63 -3.77
CA GLU A 136 18.11 -6.85 -2.96
C GLU A 136 19.48 -7.19 -2.31
N TYR A 137 20.57 -7.20 -3.08
CA TYR A 137 21.90 -7.52 -2.58
C TYR A 137 22.41 -6.45 -1.59
N VAL A 138 22.16 -5.17 -1.88
CA VAL A 138 22.51 -4.09 -0.96
C VAL A 138 21.76 -4.22 0.35
N ASN A 139 20.44 -4.49 0.31
CA ASN A 139 19.62 -4.70 1.50
C ASN A 139 20.12 -5.91 2.32
N HIS A 140 20.41 -7.03 1.65
CA HIS A 140 21.00 -8.19 2.31
C HIS A 140 22.29 -7.85 3.05
N PHE A 141 23.19 -7.14 2.38
CA PHE A 141 24.50 -6.77 2.95
C PHE A 141 24.38 -5.76 4.09
N THR A 142 23.56 -4.72 3.92
CA THR A 142 23.48 -3.59 4.86
C THR A 142 22.55 -3.84 6.04
N ASN A 143 21.44 -4.54 5.81
CA ASN A 143 20.34 -4.70 6.77
C ASN A 143 20.11 -6.16 7.20
N GLY A 144 20.86 -7.10 6.61
CA GLY A 144 20.73 -8.52 6.93
C GLY A 144 19.43 -9.14 6.40
N GLY A 145 18.82 -8.59 5.35
CA GLY A 145 17.64 -9.17 4.71
C GLY A 145 17.88 -10.58 4.14
N TYR A 146 16.83 -11.37 3.99
CA TYR A 146 16.90 -12.66 3.29
C TYR A 146 17.02 -12.45 1.76
N ILE A 147 17.61 -13.39 1.05
CA ILE A 147 17.72 -13.40 -0.42
C ILE A 147 17.53 -14.82 -0.98
N PRO A 148 16.39 -15.47 -0.76
CA PRO A 148 16.16 -16.82 -1.30
C PRO A 148 15.85 -16.81 -2.80
N GLY A 149 15.55 -15.64 -3.36
CA GLY A 149 15.08 -15.43 -4.73
C GLY A 149 13.57 -15.63 -4.87
N ILE A 150 12.99 -14.95 -5.87
CA ILE A 150 11.53 -14.85 -6.07
C ILE A 150 10.83 -16.20 -6.22
N GLU A 151 11.49 -17.24 -6.76
CA GLU A 151 10.90 -18.58 -6.89
C GLU A 151 10.60 -19.21 -5.53
N MET A 152 11.55 -19.08 -4.60
CA MET A 152 11.39 -19.58 -3.24
C MET A 152 10.45 -18.70 -2.43
N GLU A 153 10.55 -17.37 -2.54
CA GLU A 153 9.64 -16.43 -1.88
C GLU A 153 8.18 -16.68 -2.26
N TYR A 154 7.90 -16.77 -3.56
CA TYR A 154 6.55 -17.04 -4.05
C TYR A 154 6.01 -18.38 -3.53
N THR A 155 6.84 -19.43 -3.55
CA THR A 155 6.44 -20.74 -3.05
C THR A 155 6.15 -20.73 -1.57
N LEU A 156 7.06 -20.16 -0.77
CA LEU A 156 6.90 -20.07 0.68
C LEU A 156 5.71 -19.20 1.08
N LEU A 157 5.54 -18.03 0.45
CA LEU A 157 4.45 -17.12 0.77
C LEU A 157 3.08 -17.71 0.48
N ASN A 158 2.93 -18.46 -0.61
CA ASN A 158 1.66 -19.18 -0.87
C ASN A 158 1.33 -20.21 0.22
N GLN A 159 2.33 -20.82 0.85
CA GLN A 159 2.12 -21.75 1.96
C GLN A 159 1.87 -21.00 3.28
N ILE A 160 2.66 -19.97 3.57
CA ILE A 160 2.61 -19.20 4.81
C ILE A 160 1.29 -18.42 4.91
N ALA A 161 0.90 -17.71 3.86
CA ALA A 161 -0.29 -16.86 3.84
C ALA A 161 -1.60 -17.60 4.16
N GLN A 162 -1.66 -18.90 3.87
CA GLN A 162 -2.82 -19.74 4.21
C GLN A 162 -2.92 -20.05 5.71
N ASN A 163 -1.80 -19.93 6.44
CA ASN A 163 -1.69 -20.31 7.85
C ASN A 163 -1.58 -19.11 8.79
N ILE A 164 -1.57 -17.88 8.27
CA ILE A 164 -1.57 -16.67 9.08
C ILE A 164 -3.01 -16.18 9.20
N PRO A 165 -3.62 -16.25 10.38
CA PRO A 165 -4.96 -15.71 10.60
C PRO A 165 -4.93 -14.18 10.78
N VAL A 166 -6.06 -13.51 10.56
CA VAL A 166 -6.19 -12.05 10.73
C VAL A 166 -5.85 -11.59 12.14
N GLU A 167 -6.09 -12.42 13.15
CA GLU A 167 -5.78 -12.14 14.54
C GLU A 167 -4.28 -11.94 14.76
N GLN A 168 -3.43 -12.70 14.06
CA GLN A 168 -1.97 -12.55 14.13
C GLN A 168 -1.53 -11.23 13.47
N VAL A 169 -2.14 -10.86 12.37
CA VAL A 169 -1.90 -9.56 11.69
C VAL A 169 -2.35 -8.41 12.61
N ASN A 170 -3.50 -8.55 13.24
CA ASN A 170 -4.03 -7.56 14.19
C ASN A 170 -3.12 -7.41 15.42
N GLN A 171 -2.65 -8.50 15.99
CA GLN A 171 -1.71 -8.44 17.10
C GLN A 171 -0.42 -7.72 16.70
N TYR A 172 0.12 -8.04 15.52
CA TYR A 172 1.32 -7.40 15.02
C TYR A 172 1.17 -5.88 14.92
N ILE A 173 0.14 -5.40 14.22
CA ILE A 173 -0.03 -3.94 14.02
C ILE A 173 -0.37 -3.23 15.33
N GLN A 174 -1.12 -3.85 16.23
CA GLN A 174 -1.42 -3.31 17.54
C GLN A 174 -0.18 -3.16 18.41
N ASP A 175 0.79 -4.08 18.30
CA ASP A 175 2.07 -3.99 18.98
C ASP A 175 2.97 -2.89 18.37
N MET A 176 2.95 -2.70 17.04
CA MET A 176 3.70 -1.64 16.36
C MET A 176 3.18 -0.24 16.71
N ILE A 177 1.87 -0.07 16.89
CA ILE A 177 1.26 1.20 17.33
C ILE A 177 1.42 1.34 18.84
N GLY A 178 2.63 1.76 19.27
CA GLY A 178 2.98 1.92 20.68
C GLY A 178 2.28 3.10 21.36
N GLU A 179 2.35 3.14 22.68
CA GLU A 179 1.83 4.26 23.49
C GLU A 179 2.88 5.35 23.70
N ASP A 180 4.14 4.99 23.62
CA ASP A 180 5.32 5.85 23.79
C ASP A 180 6.25 5.75 22.56
N ASN A 181 7.39 6.46 22.61
CA ASN A 181 8.39 6.50 21.54
C ASN A 181 7.83 7.00 20.20
N ILE A 182 6.84 7.92 20.25
CA ILE A 182 6.20 8.49 19.08
C ILE A 182 6.90 9.79 18.70
N VAL A 183 7.13 9.97 17.40
CA VAL A 183 7.65 11.24 16.84
C VAL A 183 6.68 11.75 15.80
N ILE A 184 6.36 13.04 15.88
CA ILE A 184 5.56 13.74 14.88
C ILE A 184 6.51 14.63 14.09
N GLY A 185 6.54 14.47 12.78
CA GLY A 185 7.35 15.25 11.86
C GLY A 185 6.48 16.06 10.91
N LEU A 186 6.85 17.31 10.70
CA LEU A 186 6.24 18.15 9.68
C LEU A 186 7.33 18.73 8.81
N THR A 187 7.23 18.53 7.51
CA THR A 187 8.13 19.11 6.52
C THR A 187 7.33 19.90 5.49
N GLY A 188 7.87 21.02 5.05
CA GLY A 188 7.18 21.85 4.07
C GLY A 188 8.13 22.90 3.47
N PRO A 189 7.70 23.55 2.36
CA PRO A 189 8.49 24.59 1.73
C PRO A 189 8.57 25.85 2.60
N ASP A 190 9.74 26.45 2.70
CA ASP A 190 9.89 27.79 3.24
C ASP A 190 9.40 28.80 2.18
N LYS A 191 8.13 29.17 2.27
CA LYS A 191 7.45 30.04 1.31
C LYS A 191 6.69 31.14 2.08
N GLU A 192 6.82 32.37 1.62
CA GLU A 192 6.09 33.51 2.16
C GLU A 192 4.57 33.28 2.15
N GLY A 193 3.91 33.57 3.25
CA GLY A 193 2.46 33.40 3.42
C GLY A 193 2.02 32.05 3.99
N ILE A 194 2.87 31.02 4.00
CA ILE A 194 2.55 29.74 4.64
C ILE A 194 2.90 29.81 6.13
N LYS A 195 1.92 29.52 6.98
CA LYS A 195 2.11 29.41 8.43
C LYS A 195 1.99 27.96 8.86
N TYR A 196 3.05 27.47 9.48
CA TYR A 196 3.06 26.12 10.07
C TYR A 196 2.67 26.18 11.55
N PRO A 197 1.96 25.16 12.08
CA PRO A 197 1.74 25.03 13.51
C PRO A 197 3.07 24.87 14.26
N SER A 198 3.14 25.37 15.48
CA SER A 198 4.29 25.11 16.35
C SER A 198 4.32 23.64 16.79
N GLU A 199 5.48 23.16 17.24
CA GLU A 199 5.65 21.82 17.80
C GLU A 199 4.66 21.55 18.93
N GLU A 200 4.45 22.53 19.83
CA GLU A 200 3.48 22.44 20.91
C GLU A 200 2.04 22.27 20.40
N ASN A 201 1.69 22.98 19.32
CA ASN A 201 0.37 22.87 18.71
C ASN A 201 0.17 21.50 18.06
N LEU A 202 1.17 20.98 17.35
CA LEU A 202 1.13 19.62 16.78
C LEU A 202 0.95 18.57 17.87
N LEU A 203 1.75 18.67 18.94
CA LEU A 203 1.64 17.75 20.08
C LEU A 203 0.25 17.82 20.74
N ARG A 204 -0.27 19.03 20.94
CA ARG A 204 -1.62 19.21 21.50
C ARG A 204 -2.71 18.61 20.61
N THR A 205 -2.65 18.84 19.30
CA THR A 205 -3.58 18.25 18.32
C THR A 205 -3.51 16.72 18.35
N PHE A 206 -2.31 16.16 18.37
CA PHE A 206 -2.09 14.72 18.46
C PHE A 206 -2.68 14.12 19.74
N LEU A 207 -2.37 14.69 20.91
CA LEU A 207 -2.86 14.19 22.20
C LEU A 207 -4.39 14.29 22.30
N LYS A 208 -4.97 15.38 21.76
CA LYS A 208 -6.43 15.53 21.69
C LYS A 208 -7.06 14.48 20.76
N ALA A 209 -6.48 14.25 19.60
CA ALA A 209 -6.99 13.27 18.62
C ALA A 209 -6.94 11.86 19.17
N ARG A 210 -5.91 11.47 19.93
CA ARG A 210 -5.80 10.17 20.62
C ARG A 210 -6.92 9.90 21.64
N GLN A 211 -7.50 10.94 22.21
CA GLN A 211 -8.59 10.84 23.19
C GLN A 211 -9.97 10.84 22.53
N MET A 212 -10.05 11.09 21.23
CA MET A 212 -11.33 11.08 20.52
C MET A 212 -11.86 9.64 20.41
N PRO A 213 -13.16 9.43 20.62
CA PRO A 213 -13.76 8.12 20.38
C PRO A 213 -13.67 7.78 18.89
N VAL A 214 -13.38 6.53 18.59
CA VAL A 214 -13.40 5.97 17.25
C VAL A 214 -14.32 4.76 17.21
N GLU A 215 -15.05 4.61 16.11
CA GLU A 215 -15.91 3.46 15.85
C GLU A 215 -15.12 2.39 15.09
N PRO A 216 -15.51 1.11 15.19
CA PRO A 216 -14.97 0.07 14.31
C PRO A 216 -15.10 0.47 12.84
N TYR A 217 -14.14 0.06 12.03
CA TYR A 217 -14.22 0.30 10.59
C TYR A 217 -15.44 -0.41 10.00
N LYS A 218 -16.22 0.32 9.22
CA LYS A 218 -17.42 -0.19 8.54
C LYS A 218 -17.18 -0.18 7.05
N GLU A 219 -17.07 -1.37 6.50
CA GLU A 219 -16.95 -1.51 5.05
C GLU A 219 -18.27 -1.18 4.37
N THR A 220 -18.17 -0.45 3.27
CA THR A 220 -19.28 -0.21 2.34
C THR A 220 -19.13 -1.09 1.10
N VAL A 221 -18.94 -2.40 1.32
CA VAL A 221 -18.83 -3.33 0.19
C VAL A 221 -20.22 -3.63 -0.34
N SER A 222 -20.47 -3.26 -1.61
CA SER A 222 -21.65 -3.71 -2.33
C SER A 222 -21.38 -5.06 -2.98
N ASN A 223 -22.26 -6.04 -2.73
CA ASN A 223 -22.24 -7.30 -3.45
C ASN A 223 -22.99 -7.24 -4.78
N GLU A 224 -23.50 -6.06 -5.13
CA GLU A 224 -24.16 -5.87 -6.42
C GLU A 224 -23.11 -5.85 -7.54
N PRO A 225 -23.40 -6.48 -8.68
CA PRO A 225 -22.48 -6.42 -9.81
C PRO A 225 -22.32 -4.98 -10.28
N LEU A 226 -21.08 -4.58 -10.60
CA LEU A 226 -20.75 -3.24 -11.11
C LEU A 226 -21.61 -2.83 -12.32
N VAL A 227 -22.00 -3.81 -13.13
CA VAL A 227 -22.92 -3.65 -14.26
C VAL A 227 -24.13 -4.56 -13.98
N PRO A 228 -25.23 -4.05 -13.41
CA PRO A 228 -26.41 -4.85 -13.05
C PRO A 228 -27.04 -5.59 -14.22
N THR A 229 -27.02 -4.95 -15.40
CA THR A 229 -27.51 -5.54 -16.66
C THR A 229 -26.40 -5.48 -17.68
N LEU A 230 -25.87 -6.65 -18.03
CA LEU A 230 -24.83 -6.72 -19.06
C LEU A 230 -25.38 -6.19 -20.39
N PRO A 231 -24.65 -5.27 -21.06
CA PRO A 231 -25.04 -4.80 -22.37
C PRO A 231 -25.03 -5.96 -23.38
N THR A 232 -25.89 -5.86 -24.39
CA THR A 232 -25.84 -6.83 -25.49
C THR A 232 -24.47 -6.76 -26.17
N PRO A 233 -23.75 -7.89 -26.29
CA PRO A 233 -22.44 -7.90 -26.93
C PRO A 233 -22.49 -7.34 -28.35
N GLY A 234 -21.57 -6.43 -28.67
CA GLY A 234 -21.37 -5.98 -30.05
C GLY A 234 -20.79 -7.11 -30.91
N GLN A 235 -21.05 -7.06 -32.21
CA GLN A 235 -20.46 -8.00 -33.19
C GLN A 235 -19.31 -7.32 -33.93
N ILE A 236 -18.31 -8.13 -34.32
CA ILE A 236 -17.25 -7.66 -35.22
C ILE A 236 -17.83 -7.63 -36.64
N THR A 237 -17.87 -6.47 -37.25
CA THR A 237 -18.37 -6.27 -38.63
C THR A 237 -17.24 -6.27 -39.65
N GLU A 238 -16.03 -5.92 -39.25
CA GLU A 238 -14.86 -5.92 -40.13
C GLU A 238 -13.60 -6.29 -39.33
N THR A 239 -12.70 -7.04 -39.98
CA THR A 239 -11.38 -7.37 -39.44
C THR A 239 -10.32 -7.06 -40.48
N LYS A 240 -9.34 -6.21 -40.10
CA LYS A 240 -8.16 -5.88 -40.91
C LYS A 240 -6.90 -6.41 -40.23
N THR A 241 -6.26 -7.40 -40.85
CA THR A 241 -4.96 -7.93 -40.45
C THR A 241 -3.82 -7.26 -41.23
N GLY A 242 -2.57 -7.56 -40.88
CA GLY A 242 -1.40 -7.03 -41.60
C GLY A 242 -1.18 -5.53 -41.43
N GLN A 243 -1.74 -4.93 -40.37
CA GLN A 243 -1.52 -3.51 -40.07
C GLN A 243 -0.08 -3.28 -39.56
N PRO A 244 0.41 -2.04 -39.57
CA PRO A 244 1.74 -1.71 -39.03
C PRO A 244 1.96 -2.29 -37.65
N PHE A 245 3.19 -2.71 -37.38
CA PHE A 245 3.62 -3.32 -36.11
C PHE A 245 2.92 -4.64 -35.75
N GLY A 246 2.30 -5.33 -36.73
CA GLY A 246 1.59 -6.59 -36.49
C GLY A 246 0.26 -6.45 -35.75
N ALA A 247 -0.35 -5.28 -35.79
CA ALA A 247 -1.65 -5.05 -35.19
C ALA A 247 -2.80 -5.63 -36.04
N THR A 248 -3.92 -5.92 -35.38
CA THR A 248 -5.19 -6.27 -36.01
C THR A 248 -6.23 -5.20 -35.63
N VAL A 249 -6.97 -4.70 -36.61
CA VAL A 249 -8.04 -3.72 -36.38
C VAL A 249 -9.39 -4.40 -36.58
N PHE A 250 -10.24 -4.29 -35.56
CA PHE A 250 -11.65 -4.70 -35.62
C PHE A 250 -12.55 -3.49 -35.67
N THR A 251 -13.61 -3.54 -36.46
CA THR A 251 -14.72 -2.61 -36.39
C THR A 251 -15.90 -3.32 -35.76
N LEU A 252 -16.46 -2.73 -34.71
CA LEU A 252 -17.63 -3.29 -34.02
C LEU A 252 -18.93 -2.77 -34.62
N SER A 253 -20.05 -3.47 -34.40
CA SER A 253 -21.37 -3.13 -34.91
C SER A 253 -21.88 -1.74 -34.48
N ASN A 254 -21.34 -1.17 -33.40
CA ASN A 254 -21.62 0.19 -32.94
C ASN A 254 -20.64 1.25 -33.51
N GLY A 255 -19.77 0.87 -34.45
CA GLY A 255 -18.79 1.77 -35.08
C GLY A 255 -17.47 1.95 -34.31
N ILE A 256 -17.33 1.39 -33.12
CA ILE A 256 -16.07 1.46 -32.38
C ILE A 256 -14.98 0.67 -33.10
N LYS A 257 -13.79 1.26 -33.20
CA LYS A 257 -12.59 0.60 -33.73
C LYS A 257 -11.74 0.13 -32.56
N VAL A 258 -11.39 -1.17 -32.58
CA VAL A 258 -10.50 -1.79 -31.60
C VAL A 258 -9.21 -2.16 -32.33
N VAL A 259 -8.08 -1.67 -31.85
CA VAL A 259 -6.75 -2.02 -32.35
C VAL A 259 -6.11 -2.95 -31.33
N LEU A 260 -5.90 -4.20 -31.74
CA LEU A 260 -5.26 -5.23 -30.90
C LEU A 260 -3.82 -5.44 -31.38
N LYS A 261 -2.87 -5.30 -30.47
CA LYS A 261 -1.46 -5.60 -30.70
C LYS A 261 -0.98 -6.62 -29.67
N PRO A 262 -0.85 -7.89 -30.02
CA PRO A 262 -0.21 -8.86 -29.15
C PRO A 262 1.30 -8.57 -29.05
N THR A 263 1.85 -8.68 -27.85
CA THR A 263 3.28 -8.51 -27.55
C THR A 263 3.74 -9.56 -26.56
N GLU A 264 5.04 -9.83 -26.55
CA GLU A 264 5.68 -10.73 -25.58
C GLU A 264 6.63 -9.99 -24.63
N PHE A 265 6.50 -8.65 -24.55
CA PHE A 265 7.38 -7.82 -23.69
C PHE A 265 7.17 -8.08 -22.22
N LYS A 266 5.93 -8.33 -21.83
CA LYS A 266 5.55 -8.73 -20.48
C LYS A 266 4.51 -9.84 -20.54
N LYS A 267 4.57 -10.73 -19.57
CA LYS A 267 3.54 -11.73 -19.34
C LYS A 267 2.48 -11.15 -18.41
N ASP A 268 1.26 -11.61 -18.56
CA ASP A 268 0.13 -11.24 -17.67
C ASP A 268 -0.20 -9.72 -17.61
N GLU A 269 0.21 -8.93 -18.61
CA GLU A 269 -0.13 -7.52 -18.72
C GLU A 269 -1.01 -7.25 -19.93
N ILE A 270 -2.16 -6.60 -19.71
CA ILE A 270 -3.04 -6.08 -20.75
C ILE A 270 -3.19 -4.59 -20.53
N ILE A 271 -2.71 -3.80 -21.48
CA ILE A 271 -2.89 -2.33 -21.45
C ILE A 271 -4.03 -1.98 -22.41
N MET A 272 -5.06 -1.31 -21.89
CA MET A 272 -6.19 -0.82 -22.67
C MET A 272 -6.27 0.70 -22.56
N THR A 273 -6.35 1.37 -23.71
CA THR A 273 -6.60 2.82 -23.78
C THR A 273 -7.83 3.06 -24.65
N ALA A 274 -8.75 3.86 -24.17
CA ALA A 274 -9.92 4.31 -24.93
C ALA A 274 -9.86 5.83 -25.12
N THR A 275 -10.09 6.33 -26.35
CA THR A 275 -10.08 7.76 -26.72
C THR A 275 -11.32 8.10 -27.53
#